data_85eff936dc173b42348f46f85da00fa2
#
_entry.id   85eff936dc173b42348f46f85da00fa2
#
_cell.length_a   1.000
_cell.length_b   1.000
_cell.length_c   1.000
_cell.angle_alpha   90.00
_cell.angle_beta   90.00
_cell.angle_gamma   90.00
#
_symmetry.space_group_name_H-M   'P 1'
#
loop_
_entity.id
_entity.type
_entity.pdbx_description
1 polymer ?
#
loop_
_entity_poly.entity_id
_entity_poly.type
_entity_poly.pdbx_seq_one_letter_code
_entity_poly.pdbx_strand_id
1 'polypeptide(L)'
;MTVTKASKKEREASSKHAIGRLFVLELSGNHIFTVNPDGSDKEVIVTDCHLPDGVVVDVEGGHIYWTNMGALKLNNGSIERADLDGHNRKTIIPSGGTFTPKQLHLDKENGKLYWSDREGMRVMRSNLDGSQIETLVDTSQGDARPGQDATKWCVGITVDPKRGQIYWTQKGPDNAEVGKICRANIEIPKGENAANRSDIEVFFDGLPEPIDLELDLENRVLYWTDRGDPPTGNTVNRAFVDEKPNAREIVFDHLMEGIGIALDVAGDRMFMTDFAGSVYSARLDGSEKRNFLFGQGNLTGIAYAEISSKEN
;
A
#
# COMPACT_ATOMS: atom_id res chain seq x y z
N MET A 1 -16.45 -30.51 8.85
CA MET A 1 -16.90 -29.33 9.64
C MET A 1 -17.74 -28.48 8.70
N THR A 2 -18.99 -28.24 9.05
CA THR A 2 -19.96 -27.55 8.19
C THR A 2 -19.79 -26.05 8.47
N VAL A 3 -19.22 -25.31 7.52
CA VAL A 3 -19.19 -23.84 7.60
C VAL A 3 -20.60 -23.33 7.32
N THR A 4 -21.27 -22.86 8.36
CA THR A 4 -22.59 -22.24 8.27
C THR A 4 -22.44 -20.91 7.53
N LYS A 5 -22.94 -20.82 6.28
CA LYS A 5 -23.05 -19.54 5.57
C LYS A 5 -24.03 -18.65 6.35
N ALA A 6 -23.56 -17.49 6.80
CA ALA A 6 -24.42 -16.48 7.41
C ALA A 6 -25.57 -16.15 6.47
N SER A 7 -26.78 -16.00 7.02
CA SER A 7 -27.97 -15.72 6.23
C SER A 7 -27.91 -14.31 5.63
N LYS A 8 -28.60 -14.11 4.50
CA LYS A 8 -28.70 -12.77 3.85
C LYS A 8 -29.18 -11.68 4.84
N LYS A 9 -30.02 -12.08 5.80
CA LYS A 9 -30.57 -11.19 6.85
C LYS A 9 -29.51 -10.80 7.91
N GLU A 10 -28.54 -11.67 8.20
CA GLU A 10 -27.40 -11.37 9.10
C GLU A 10 -26.37 -10.49 8.41
N ARG A 11 -26.16 -10.63 7.09
CA ARG A 11 -25.34 -9.73 6.30
C ARG A 11 -25.94 -8.33 6.18
N GLU A 12 -27.28 -8.24 5.99
CA GLU A 12 -28.01 -6.97 5.95
C GLU A 12 -28.09 -6.30 7.35
N ALA A 13 -28.09 -7.04 8.43
CA ALA A 13 -28.04 -6.49 9.79
C ALA A 13 -26.64 -5.99 10.18
N SER A 14 -25.57 -6.68 9.71
CA SER A 14 -24.19 -6.24 9.89
C SER A 14 -23.88 -4.97 9.10
N SER A 15 -24.47 -4.78 7.91
CA SER A 15 -24.25 -3.60 7.07
C SER A 15 -24.91 -2.32 7.61
N LYS A 16 -25.84 -2.42 8.54
CA LYS A 16 -26.57 -1.25 9.06
C LYS A 16 -25.79 -0.36 10.03
N HIS A 17 -24.61 -0.79 10.47
CA HIS A 17 -23.79 -0.06 11.46
C HIS A 17 -22.31 0.03 11.08
N ALA A 18 -21.93 -0.34 9.85
CA ALA A 18 -20.57 -0.16 9.37
C ALA A 18 -20.42 1.28 8.83
N ILE A 19 -19.36 1.95 9.25
CA ILE A 19 -18.98 3.30 8.80
C ILE A 19 -17.64 3.19 8.09
N GLY A 20 -17.57 3.73 6.87
CA GLY A 20 -16.30 3.87 6.16
C GLY A 20 -15.34 4.78 6.92
N ARG A 21 -14.09 4.37 7.08
CA ARG A 21 -13.06 5.13 7.76
C ARG A 21 -11.77 5.11 6.96
N LEU A 22 -11.11 6.24 6.85
CA LEU A 22 -9.77 6.37 6.28
C LEU A 22 -8.75 6.42 7.41
N PHE A 23 -7.64 5.71 7.23
CA PHE A 23 -6.44 5.75 8.06
C PHE A 23 -5.33 6.36 7.23
N VAL A 24 -4.79 7.48 7.68
CA VAL A 24 -3.86 8.29 6.89
C VAL A 24 -2.59 8.54 7.68
N LEU A 25 -1.45 8.35 7.03
CA LEU A 25 -0.13 8.58 7.61
C LEU A 25 0.38 9.97 7.27
N GLU A 26 0.81 10.69 8.29
CA GLU A 26 1.45 11.99 8.16
C GLU A 26 2.92 11.88 8.59
N LEU A 27 3.80 12.07 7.60
CA LEU A 27 5.23 11.81 7.74
C LEU A 27 5.95 12.90 8.53
N SER A 28 5.63 14.18 8.29
CA SER A 28 6.34 15.30 8.90
C SER A 28 6.05 15.45 10.40
N GLY A 29 4.82 15.16 10.82
CA GLY A 29 4.41 15.14 12.23
C GLY A 29 4.54 13.77 12.88
N ASN A 30 4.97 12.74 12.14
CA ASN A 30 5.17 11.40 12.67
C ASN A 30 3.93 10.81 13.36
N HIS A 31 2.76 10.90 12.72
CA HIS A 31 1.52 10.40 13.31
C HIS A 31 0.60 9.71 12.28
N ILE A 32 -0.37 8.98 12.81
CA ILE A 32 -1.46 8.40 12.05
C ILE A 32 -2.76 9.04 12.53
N PHE A 33 -3.58 9.50 11.62
CA PHE A 33 -4.92 9.97 11.93
C PHE A 33 -5.98 9.18 11.16
N THR A 34 -7.17 9.15 11.72
CA THR A 34 -8.35 8.64 11.05
C THR A 34 -9.30 9.78 10.70
N VAL A 35 -10.10 9.59 9.66
CA VAL A 35 -11.08 10.57 9.20
C VAL A 35 -12.19 9.86 8.41
N ASN A 36 -13.41 10.39 8.45
CA ASN A 36 -14.49 9.91 7.60
C ASN A 36 -14.22 10.24 6.12
N PRO A 37 -14.77 9.48 5.15
CA PRO A 37 -14.60 9.74 3.72
C PRO A 37 -15.12 11.10 3.22
N ASP A 38 -15.85 11.82 4.05
CA ASP A 38 -16.33 13.20 3.79
C ASP A 38 -15.43 14.29 4.41
N GLY A 39 -14.36 13.88 5.13
CA GLY A 39 -13.43 14.77 5.82
C GLY A 39 -13.82 15.13 7.25
N SER A 40 -14.95 14.68 7.74
CA SER A 40 -15.39 14.89 9.12
C SER A 40 -14.72 13.94 10.11
N ASP A 41 -14.84 14.24 11.39
CA ASP A 41 -14.43 13.37 12.51
C ASP A 41 -12.96 12.92 12.41
N LYS A 42 -12.06 13.89 12.15
CA LYS A 42 -10.61 13.65 12.12
C LYS A 42 -10.07 13.46 13.54
N GLU A 43 -9.36 12.37 13.77
CA GLU A 43 -8.74 12.04 15.05
C GLU A 43 -7.32 11.49 14.86
N VAL A 44 -6.34 11.97 15.64
CA VAL A 44 -5.00 11.38 15.69
C VAL A 44 -5.03 10.19 16.64
N ILE A 45 -4.71 9.00 16.12
CA ILE A 45 -4.78 7.74 16.87
C ILE A 45 -3.41 7.19 17.26
N VAL A 46 -2.35 7.51 16.53
CA VAL A 46 -0.97 7.11 16.86
C VAL A 46 -0.05 8.30 16.70
N THR A 47 0.83 8.54 17.67
CA THR A 47 1.90 9.54 17.61
C THR A 47 3.27 8.87 17.69
N ASP A 48 4.34 9.67 17.55
CA ASP A 48 5.73 9.20 17.68
C ASP A 48 6.07 8.02 16.74
N CYS A 49 5.52 8.05 15.52
CA CYS A 49 5.99 7.23 14.42
C CYS A 49 7.40 7.68 13.98
N HIS A 50 8.07 6.88 13.15
CA HIS A 50 9.42 7.21 12.66
C HIS A 50 9.43 7.29 11.13
N LEU A 51 8.97 8.39 10.55
CA LEU A 51 8.72 8.58 9.13
C LEU A 51 7.79 7.48 8.59
N PRO A 52 6.50 7.48 8.98
CA PRO A 52 5.55 6.46 8.57
C PRO A 52 5.25 6.56 7.07
N ASP A 53 5.02 5.40 6.41
CA ASP A 53 4.82 5.41 4.94
C ASP A 53 3.65 4.54 4.46
N GLY A 54 3.62 3.26 4.74
CA GLY A 54 2.53 2.35 4.34
C GLY A 54 1.62 1.98 5.51
N VAL A 55 0.33 1.76 5.24
CA VAL A 55 -0.66 1.34 6.25
C VAL A 55 -1.66 0.35 5.68
N VAL A 56 -2.03 -0.65 6.47
CA VAL A 56 -3.14 -1.57 6.19
C VAL A 56 -3.98 -1.81 7.44
N VAL A 57 -5.24 -2.19 7.23
CA VAL A 57 -6.24 -2.37 8.30
C VAL A 57 -6.79 -3.80 8.28
N ASP A 58 -6.68 -4.49 9.40
CA ASP A 58 -7.34 -5.76 9.67
C ASP A 58 -8.53 -5.51 10.59
N VAL A 59 -9.70 -5.27 10.00
CA VAL A 59 -10.93 -4.98 10.76
C VAL A 59 -11.35 -6.15 11.64
N GLU A 60 -11.27 -7.40 11.13
CA GLU A 60 -11.67 -8.58 11.92
C GLU A 60 -10.68 -8.90 13.02
N GLY A 61 -9.38 -8.72 12.78
CA GLY A 61 -8.34 -8.84 13.80
C GLY A 61 -8.33 -7.66 14.77
N GLY A 62 -9.01 -6.55 14.44
CA GLY A 62 -9.07 -5.34 15.24
C GLY A 62 -7.78 -4.53 15.24
N HIS A 63 -6.99 -4.59 14.15
CA HIS A 63 -5.65 -4.00 14.14
C HIS A 63 -5.39 -3.12 12.91
N ILE A 64 -4.49 -2.15 13.09
CA ILE A 64 -3.76 -1.46 12.02
C ILE A 64 -2.30 -1.90 12.04
N TYR A 65 -1.68 -1.96 10.86
CA TYR A 65 -0.25 -2.20 10.68
C TYR A 65 0.33 -1.08 9.85
N TRP A 66 1.52 -0.60 10.20
CA TRP A 66 2.19 0.44 9.42
C TRP A 66 3.69 0.25 9.39
N THR A 67 4.31 0.81 8.36
CA THR A 67 5.76 0.87 8.23
C THR A 67 6.29 2.18 8.79
N ASN A 68 7.46 2.12 9.41
CA ASN A 68 8.29 3.27 9.73
C ASN A 68 9.57 3.16 8.89
N MET A 69 9.85 4.14 8.06
CA MET A 69 11.07 4.15 7.24
C MET A 69 12.34 4.24 8.09
N GLY A 70 12.25 4.80 9.28
CA GLY A 70 13.41 5.12 10.11
C GLY A 70 14.25 6.25 9.51
N ALA A 71 15.48 6.39 9.96
CA ALA A 71 16.39 7.39 9.41
C ALA A 71 16.92 6.93 8.05
N LEU A 72 16.84 7.80 7.05
CA LEU A 72 17.29 7.51 5.69
C LEU A 72 18.76 7.02 5.68
N LYS A 73 19.04 6.00 4.89
CA LYS A 73 20.36 5.34 4.74
C LYS A 73 20.83 4.55 5.97
N LEU A 74 20.03 4.49 7.03
CA LEU A 74 20.28 3.59 8.16
C LEU A 74 19.35 2.37 8.05
N ASN A 75 19.87 1.20 8.33
CA ASN A 75 19.09 -0.05 8.37
C ASN A 75 18.31 -0.12 9.70
N ASN A 76 17.37 0.82 9.92
CA ASN A 76 16.62 0.96 11.16
C ASN A 76 15.12 1.16 10.95
N GLY A 77 14.60 0.79 9.78
CA GLY A 77 13.17 0.70 9.53
C GLY A 77 12.50 -0.35 10.43
N SER A 78 11.21 -0.21 10.63
CA SER A 78 10.41 -1.13 11.45
C SER A 78 8.99 -1.26 10.89
N ILE A 79 8.28 -2.32 11.31
CA ILE A 79 6.85 -2.43 11.09
C ILE A 79 6.19 -2.59 12.45
N GLU A 80 5.13 -1.86 12.66
CA GLU A 80 4.40 -1.83 13.91
C GLU A 80 2.93 -2.16 13.72
N ARG A 81 2.27 -2.48 14.82
CA ARG A 81 0.85 -2.80 14.91
C ARG A 81 0.25 -2.09 16.13
N ALA A 82 -1.00 -1.66 16.02
CA ALA A 82 -1.84 -1.22 17.14
C ALA A 82 -3.28 -1.73 16.94
N ASP A 83 -4.12 -1.55 17.95
CA ASP A 83 -5.56 -1.69 17.79
C ASP A 83 -6.10 -0.57 16.88
N LEU A 84 -7.33 -0.69 16.37
CA LEU A 84 -7.93 0.29 15.43
C LEU A 84 -8.01 1.71 16.00
N ASP A 85 -7.99 1.86 17.31
CA ASP A 85 -7.98 3.14 18.03
C ASP A 85 -6.57 3.62 18.42
N GLY A 86 -5.54 2.93 17.96
CA GLY A 86 -4.13 3.27 18.22
C GLY A 86 -3.56 2.71 19.53
N HIS A 87 -4.37 2.08 20.39
CA HIS A 87 -3.89 1.49 21.64
C HIS A 87 -3.11 0.18 21.41
N ASN A 88 -2.46 -0.30 22.46
CA ASN A 88 -1.73 -1.58 22.46
C ASN A 88 -0.68 -1.72 21.36
N ARG A 89 0.00 -0.61 21.03
CA ARG A 89 1.08 -0.53 20.04
C ARG A 89 2.18 -1.55 20.31
N LYS A 90 2.64 -2.24 19.26
CA LYS A 90 3.72 -3.23 19.30
C LYS A 90 4.57 -3.15 18.03
N THR A 91 5.87 -3.25 18.18
CA THR A 91 6.79 -3.49 17.05
C THR A 91 6.75 -4.96 16.70
N ILE A 92 6.37 -5.29 15.45
CA ILE A 92 6.34 -6.67 14.95
C ILE A 92 7.57 -7.02 14.10
N ILE A 93 8.10 -6.06 13.33
CA ILE A 93 9.39 -6.18 12.66
C ILE A 93 10.31 -5.11 13.27
N PRO A 94 11.30 -5.49 14.08
CA PRO A 94 12.20 -4.53 14.71
C PRO A 94 13.23 -3.97 13.73
N SER A 95 13.88 -2.89 14.15
CA SER A 95 15.04 -2.31 13.47
C SER A 95 16.08 -3.39 13.11
N GLY A 96 16.53 -3.38 11.85
CA GLY A 96 17.42 -4.40 11.28
C GLY A 96 16.69 -5.56 10.58
N GLY A 97 15.40 -5.75 10.81
CA GLY A 97 14.58 -6.73 10.08
C GLY A 97 14.18 -6.25 8.68
N THR A 98 14.14 -4.94 8.49
CA THR A 98 13.90 -4.28 7.20
C THR A 98 14.70 -2.99 7.15
N PHE A 99 15.09 -2.54 5.93
CA PHE A 99 15.95 -1.36 5.78
C PHE A 99 15.13 -0.07 5.80
N THR A 100 14.30 0.12 4.77
CA THR A 100 13.39 1.28 4.61
C THR A 100 12.06 0.77 4.08
N PRO A 101 11.23 0.17 4.94
CA PRO A 101 9.94 -0.37 4.52
C PRO A 101 9.04 0.76 4.03
N LYS A 102 8.40 0.54 2.88
CA LYS A 102 7.49 1.45 2.21
C LYS A 102 6.06 0.91 2.31
N GLN A 103 5.35 0.78 1.21
CA GLN A 103 3.97 0.33 1.22
C GLN A 103 3.81 -1.12 1.72
N LEU A 104 2.65 -1.39 2.32
CA LEU A 104 2.24 -2.66 2.89
C LEU A 104 1.05 -3.26 2.14
N HIS A 105 0.95 -4.58 2.13
CA HIS A 105 -0.27 -5.29 1.76
C HIS A 105 -0.59 -6.38 2.79
N LEU A 106 -1.88 -6.53 3.10
CA LEU A 106 -2.38 -7.54 4.05
C LEU A 106 -3.11 -8.66 3.29
N ASP A 107 -2.55 -9.86 3.30
CA ASP A 107 -3.24 -11.09 2.92
C ASP A 107 -3.83 -11.73 4.18
N LYS A 108 -5.06 -11.35 4.47
CA LYS A 108 -5.78 -11.79 5.65
C LYS A 108 -6.10 -13.27 5.64
N GLU A 109 -6.47 -13.83 4.47
CA GLU A 109 -6.84 -15.24 4.34
C GLU A 109 -5.68 -16.17 4.71
N ASN A 110 -4.45 -15.80 4.37
CA ASN A 110 -3.24 -16.56 4.66
C ASN A 110 -2.46 -16.05 5.88
N GLY A 111 -2.92 -15.00 6.55
CA GLY A 111 -2.28 -14.42 7.72
C GLY A 111 -0.88 -13.87 7.44
N LYS A 112 -0.72 -13.16 6.31
CA LYS A 112 0.56 -12.63 5.86
C LYS A 112 0.53 -11.12 5.68
N LEU A 113 1.66 -10.47 6.03
CA LEU A 113 2.00 -9.12 5.63
C LEU A 113 3.07 -9.16 4.55
N TYR A 114 2.91 -8.32 3.53
CA TYR A 114 3.88 -8.09 2.47
C TYR A 114 4.30 -6.63 2.47
N TRP A 115 5.55 -6.35 2.17
CA TRP A 115 6.03 -4.96 2.05
C TRP A 115 7.17 -4.82 1.07
N SER A 116 7.30 -3.63 0.51
CA SER A 116 8.45 -3.21 -0.28
C SER A 116 9.48 -2.57 0.65
N ASP A 117 10.74 -2.98 0.52
CA ASP A 117 11.88 -2.46 1.29
C ASP A 117 12.79 -1.67 0.34
N ARG A 118 12.63 -0.35 0.31
CA ARG A 118 13.17 0.54 -0.74
C ARG A 118 14.69 0.46 -0.84
N GLU A 119 15.42 0.95 0.14
CA GLU A 119 16.88 0.90 0.13
C GLU A 119 17.41 -0.51 0.40
N GLY A 120 16.59 -1.40 0.94
CA GLY A 120 16.87 -2.82 1.01
C GLY A 120 16.78 -3.52 -0.35
N MET A 121 16.18 -2.86 -1.35
CA MET A 121 16.00 -3.37 -2.73
C MET A 121 15.32 -4.74 -2.73
N ARG A 122 14.23 -4.88 -1.95
CA ARG A 122 13.56 -6.17 -1.72
C ARG A 122 12.05 -6.03 -1.68
N VAL A 123 11.38 -7.13 -2.02
CA VAL A 123 10.00 -7.40 -1.62
C VAL A 123 10.01 -8.49 -0.57
N MET A 124 9.32 -8.29 0.52
CA MET A 124 9.36 -9.13 1.71
C MET A 124 7.98 -9.55 2.18
N ARG A 125 7.90 -10.63 2.95
CA ARG A 125 6.69 -11.03 3.70
C ARG A 125 7.04 -11.56 5.08
N SER A 126 6.02 -11.59 5.96
CA SER A 126 6.06 -12.26 7.25
C SER A 126 4.67 -12.74 7.65
N ASN A 127 4.57 -13.48 8.76
CA ASN A 127 3.31 -13.64 9.46
C ASN A 127 2.86 -12.31 10.10
N LEU A 128 1.57 -12.20 10.48
CA LEU A 128 1.00 -10.99 11.11
C LEU A 128 1.64 -10.65 12.48
N ASP A 129 2.29 -11.61 13.12
CA ASP A 129 3.04 -11.41 14.36
C ASP A 129 4.51 -11.04 14.14
N GLY A 130 4.94 -10.90 12.88
CA GLY A 130 6.31 -10.59 12.48
C GLY A 130 7.24 -11.80 12.42
N SER A 131 6.77 -13.00 12.71
CA SER A 131 7.57 -14.24 12.56
C SER A 131 7.70 -14.64 11.08
N GLN A 132 8.65 -15.54 10.79
CA GLN A 132 8.91 -16.07 9.45
C GLN A 132 9.10 -14.97 8.38
N ILE A 133 10.04 -14.06 8.65
CA ILE A 133 10.42 -13.03 7.66
C ILE A 133 11.11 -13.70 6.48
N GLU A 134 10.65 -13.42 5.28
CA GLU A 134 11.15 -13.95 4.02
C GLU A 134 11.38 -12.83 3.01
N THR A 135 12.45 -12.94 2.21
CA THR A 135 12.66 -12.13 1.01
C THR A 135 12.10 -12.88 -0.18
N LEU A 136 11.10 -12.30 -0.86
CA LEU A 136 10.46 -12.89 -2.04
C LEU A 136 11.12 -12.46 -3.34
N VAL A 137 11.58 -11.20 -3.40
CA VAL A 137 12.31 -10.62 -4.54
C VAL A 137 13.50 -9.86 -3.99
N ASP A 138 14.67 -10.05 -4.58
CA ASP A 138 15.87 -9.27 -4.32
C ASP A 138 16.33 -8.61 -5.63
N THR A 139 16.08 -7.30 -5.75
CA THR A 139 16.43 -6.51 -6.92
C THR A 139 17.88 -6.00 -6.89
N SER A 140 18.61 -6.23 -5.79
CA SER A 140 20.00 -5.78 -5.63
C SER A 140 20.97 -6.45 -6.63
N GLN A 141 20.64 -7.67 -7.05
CA GLN A 141 21.50 -8.48 -7.94
C GLN A 141 22.92 -8.66 -7.39
N GLY A 142 23.05 -8.74 -6.05
CA GLY A 142 24.35 -8.87 -5.39
C GLY A 142 25.13 -7.56 -5.25
N ASP A 143 24.53 -6.41 -5.51
CA ASP A 143 25.16 -5.12 -5.22
C ASP A 143 25.33 -4.96 -3.70
N ALA A 144 26.59 -4.90 -3.26
CA ALA A 144 26.95 -4.77 -1.86
C ALA A 144 26.70 -3.37 -1.28
N ARG A 145 26.20 -2.42 -2.09
CA ARG A 145 25.93 -1.03 -1.70
C ARG A 145 24.42 -0.78 -1.66
N PRO A 146 23.71 -1.18 -0.59
CA PRO A 146 22.27 -0.97 -0.47
C PRO A 146 21.89 0.49 -0.69
N GLY A 147 20.83 0.72 -1.46
CA GLY A 147 20.20 2.01 -1.56
C GLY A 147 20.85 3.05 -2.50
N GLN A 148 21.85 2.69 -3.31
CA GLN A 148 22.48 3.64 -4.23
C GLN A 148 21.88 3.66 -5.64
N ASP A 149 21.28 2.57 -6.09
CA ASP A 149 20.65 2.45 -7.40
C ASP A 149 19.12 2.54 -7.28
N ALA A 150 18.58 3.72 -7.53
CA ALA A 150 17.14 3.97 -7.42
C ALA A 150 16.30 3.14 -8.42
N THR A 151 16.88 2.63 -9.50
CA THR A 151 16.17 1.74 -10.44
C THR A 151 15.80 0.39 -9.82
N LYS A 152 16.44 0.05 -8.69
CA LYS A 152 16.21 -1.18 -7.92
C LYS A 152 15.30 -0.98 -6.70
N TRP A 153 14.88 0.25 -6.43
CA TRP A 153 14.06 0.58 -5.26
C TRP A 153 12.63 0.09 -5.40
N CYS A 154 12.23 -0.85 -4.56
CA CYS A 154 10.85 -1.33 -4.44
C CYS A 154 10.04 -0.40 -3.52
N VAL A 155 8.86 0.05 -3.94
CA VAL A 155 8.06 1.03 -3.18
C VAL A 155 6.63 0.55 -2.92
N GLY A 156 5.80 0.37 -3.95
CA GLY A 156 4.45 -0.13 -3.82
C GLY A 156 4.41 -1.66 -3.83
N ILE A 157 3.35 -2.24 -3.26
CA ILE A 157 3.12 -3.68 -3.21
C ILE A 157 1.64 -3.99 -3.16
N THR A 158 1.16 -4.92 -3.97
CA THR A 158 -0.15 -5.54 -3.82
C THR A 158 -0.09 -7.02 -4.18
N VAL A 159 -1.06 -7.80 -3.72
CA VAL A 159 -1.04 -9.27 -3.83
C VAL A 159 -2.38 -9.79 -4.34
N ASP A 160 -2.32 -10.79 -5.23
CA ASP A 160 -3.46 -11.63 -5.59
C ASP A 160 -3.27 -13.03 -5.00
N PRO A 161 -3.77 -13.29 -3.79
CA PRO A 161 -3.59 -14.58 -3.14
C PRO A 161 -4.26 -15.73 -3.89
N LYS A 162 -5.39 -15.46 -4.57
CA LYS A 162 -6.15 -16.50 -5.32
C LYS A 162 -5.40 -17.02 -6.53
N ARG A 163 -4.60 -16.15 -7.17
CA ARG A 163 -3.74 -16.53 -8.30
C ARG A 163 -2.29 -16.75 -7.91
N GLY A 164 -1.97 -16.52 -6.65
CA GLY A 164 -0.62 -16.65 -6.13
C GLY A 164 0.37 -15.67 -6.77
N GLN A 165 -0.05 -14.41 -7.00
CA GLN A 165 0.77 -13.38 -7.65
C GLN A 165 1.02 -12.20 -6.74
N ILE A 166 2.23 -11.62 -6.84
CA ILE A 166 2.64 -10.35 -6.24
C ILE A 166 2.91 -9.34 -7.35
N TYR A 167 2.57 -8.07 -7.08
CA TYR A 167 2.86 -6.92 -7.93
C TYR A 167 3.60 -5.89 -7.09
N TRP A 168 4.64 -5.27 -7.66
CA TRP A 168 5.39 -4.20 -6.98
C TRP A 168 5.87 -3.14 -7.95
N THR A 169 6.07 -1.92 -7.44
CA THR A 169 6.70 -0.84 -8.20
C THR A 169 8.20 -0.77 -7.97
N GLN A 170 8.94 -0.45 -9.01
CA GLN A 170 10.31 0.07 -8.92
C GLN A 170 10.28 1.50 -9.44
N LYS A 171 10.42 2.48 -8.54
CA LYS A 171 10.12 3.87 -8.87
C LYS A 171 11.14 4.52 -9.81
N GLY A 172 12.39 4.08 -9.80
CA GLY A 172 13.48 4.75 -10.50
C GLY A 172 13.97 6.03 -9.79
N PRO A 173 14.95 6.72 -10.36
CA PRO A 173 15.30 8.08 -9.93
C PRO A 173 14.15 9.05 -10.19
N ASP A 174 14.15 10.17 -9.47
CA ASP A 174 13.10 11.18 -9.59
C ASP A 174 12.99 11.68 -11.05
N ASN A 175 11.79 11.66 -11.60
CA ASN A 175 11.44 12.11 -12.97
C ASN A 175 12.29 11.50 -14.09
N ALA A 176 12.80 10.28 -13.92
CA ALA A 176 13.70 9.65 -14.90
C ALA A 176 12.97 8.85 -15.98
N GLU A 177 11.66 8.65 -15.87
CA GLU A 177 10.83 7.86 -16.81
C GLU A 177 11.35 6.43 -17.04
N VAL A 178 11.92 5.83 -15.99
CA VAL A 178 12.43 4.45 -15.98
C VAL A 178 11.73 3.58 -14.94
N GLY A 179 10.68 4.11 -14.35
CA GLY A 179 9.86 3.40 -13.37
C GLY A 179 9.18 2.18 -13.98
N LYS A 180 8.93 1.16 -13.14
CA LYS A 180 8.35 -0.12 -13.54
C LYS A 180 7.29 -0.58 -12.58
N ILE A 181 6.34 -1.35 -13.11
CA ILE A 181 5.52 -2.26 -12.32
C ILE A 181 5.91 -3.68 -12.74
N CYS A 182 6.29 -4.49 -11.78
CA CYS A 182 6.66 -5.89 -11.98
C CYS A 182 5.64 -6.80 -11.32
N ARG A 183 5.56 -8.05 -11.80
CA ARG A 183 4.82 -9.13 -11.14
C ARG A 183 5.61 -10.42 -11.15
N ALA A 184 5.31 -11.30 -10.19
CA ALA A 184 5.85 -12.65 -10.11
C ALA A 184 4.87 -13.54 -9.34
N ASN A 185 5.14 -14.84 -9.28
CA ASN A 185 4.43 -15.70 -8.34
C ASN A 185 4.78 -15.32 -6.89
N ILE A 186 3.89 -15.56 -5.95
CA ILE A 186 4.20 -15.40 -4.52
C ILE A 186 5.33 -16.36 -4.14
N GLU A 187 5.19 -17.64 -4.50
CA GLU A 187 6.20 -18.63 -4.20
C GLU A 187 7.33 -18.60 -5.23
N ILE A 188 8.57 -18.62 -4.74
CA ILE A 188 9.75 -18.64 -5.61
C ILE A 188 9.81 -19.97 -6.38
N PRO A 189 10.11 -19.95 -7.69
CA PRO A 189 10.22 -21.18 -8.48
C PRO A 189 11.19 -22.17 -7.87
N LYS A 190 10.86 -23.47 -7.98
CA LYS A 190 11.65 -24.54 -7.35
C LYS A 190 13.11 -24.53 -7.84
N GLY A 191 14.04 -24.45 -6.91
CA GLY A 191 15.49 -24.44 -7.17
C GLY A 191 16.08 -23.05 -7.42
N GLU A 192 15.26 -22.02 -7.32
CA GLU A 192 15.66 -20.61 -7.44
C GLU A 192 15.64 -19.90 -6.07
N ASN A 193 16.07 -18.67 -6.04
CA ASN A 193 16.01 -17.83 -4.84
C ASN A 193 15.55 -16.39 -5.22
N ALA A 194 15.36 -15.54 -4.24
CA ALA A 194 14.84 -14.19 -4.42
C ALA A 194 15.64 -13.31 -5.40
N ALA A 195 16.95 -13.55 -5.53
CA ALA A 195 17.85 -12.75 -6.36
C ALA A 195 17.94 -13.24 -7.83
N ASN A 196 17.56 -14.49 -8.10
CA ASN A 196 17.72 -15.10 -9.43
C ASN A 196 16.46 -15.76 -9.96
N ARG A 197 15.28 -15.41 -9.43
CA ARG A 197 14.01 -15.98 -9.86
C ARG A 197 13.70 -15.62 -11.31
N SER A 198 13.28 -16.61 -12.09
CA SER A 198 13.05 -16.51 -13.54
C SER A 198 11.63 -16.05 -13.91
N ASP A 199 10.71 -16.00 -12.95
CA ASP A 199 9.30 -15.72 -13.16
C ASP A 199 8.93 -14.24 -13.01
N ILE A 200 9.92 -13.35 -12.83
CA ILE A 200 9.67 -11.91 -12.79
C ILE A 200 9.29 -11.42 -14.20
N GLU A 201 8.12 -10.83 -14.29
CA GLU A 201 7.63 -10.17 -15.50
C GLU A 201 7.58 -8.65 -15.27
N VAL A 202 8.11 -7.88 -16.21
CA VAL A 202 7.88 -6.43 -16.25
C VAL A 202 6.50 -6.21 -16.84
N PHE A 203 5.55 -5.81 -15.99
CA PHE A 203 4.16 -5.56 -16.38
C PHE A 203 3.99 -4.22 -17.07
N PHE A 204 4.64 -3.16 -16.55
CA PHE A 204 4.82 -1.86 -17.19
C PHE A 204 6.24 -1.39 -17.01
N ASP A 205 6.80 -0.66 -17.98
CA ASP A 205 8.04 0.07 -17.86
C ASP A 205 7.91 1.48 -18.45
N GLY A 206 8.97 2.28 -18.32
CA GLY A 206 8.95 3.66 -18.80
C GLY A 206 7.93 4.54 -18.08
N LEU A 207 7.56 4.18 -16.84
CA LEU A 207 6.69 4.99 -16.02
C LEU A 207 7.47 6.17 -15.40
N PRO A 208 6.83 7.34 -15.20
CA PRO A 208 7.51 8.48 -14.60
C PRO A 208 8.11 8.16 -13.24
N GLU A 209 7.28 7.85 -12.24
CA GLU A 209 7.69 7.51 -10.89
C GLU A 209 6.57 6.78 -10.15
N PRO A 210 6.30 5.49 -10.44
CA PRO A 210 5.20 4.75 -9.82
C PRO A 210 5.48 4.50 -8.34
N ILE A 211 4.48 4.77 -7.48
CA ILE A 211 4.63 4.69 -6.03
C ILE A 211 3.76 3.55 -5.47
N ASP A 212 2.52 3.80 -5.14
CA ASP A 212 1.64 2.84 -4.47
C ASP A 212 0.77 2.06 -5.44
N LEU A 213 0.37 0.86 -5.06
CA LEU A 213 -0.44 -0.06 -5.85
C LEU A 213 -1.62 -0.60 -5.06
N GLU A 214 -2.79 -0.62 -5.72
CA GLU A 214 -3.96 -1.35 -5.21
C GLU A 214 -4.58 -2.22 -6.31
N LEU A 215 -4.97 -3.42 -5.98
CA LEU A 215 -5.59 -4.37 -6.89
C LEU A 215 -7.05 -4.61 -6.54
N ASP A 216 -7.95 -4.17 -7.40
CA ASP A 216 -9.34 -4.65 -7.40
C ASP A 216 -9.37 -6.11 -7.87
N LEU A 217 -9.44 -7.01 -6.88
CA LEU A 217 -9.42 -8.46 -7.10
C LEU A 217 -10.68 -8.97 -7.81
N GLU A 218 -11.81 -8.26 -7.65
CA GLU A 218 -13.09 -8.66 -8.26
C GLU A 218 -13.12 -8.30 -9.75
N ASN A 219 -12.76 -7.08 -10.10
CA ASN A 219 -12.80 -6.58 -11.47
C ASN A 219 -11.47 -6.75 -12.20
N ARG A 220 -10.44 -7.24 -11.54
CA ARG A 220 -9.11 -7.50 -12.10
C ARG A 220 -8.42 -6.25 -12.64
N VAL A 221 -8.54 -5.14 -11.91
CA VAL A 221 -7.98 -3.84 -12.26
C VAL A 221 -6.91 -3.44 -11.25
N LEU A 222 -5.71 -3.18 -11.72
CA LEU A 222 -4.62 -2.60 -10.94
C LEU A 222 -4.70 -1.08 -11.03
N TYR A 223 -4.66 -0.41 -9.89
CA TYR A 223 -4.55 1.03 -9.74
C TYR A 223 -3.20 1.38 -9.16
N TRP A 224 -2.62 2.53 -9.58
CA TRP A 224 -1.38 3.02 -8.98
C TRP A 224 -1.28 4.53 -9.04
N THR A 225 -0.59 5.10 -8.06
CA THR A 225 -0.17 6.50 -8.06
C THR A 225 1.16 6.63 -8.80
N ASP A 226 1.30 7.71 -9.53
CA ASP A 226 2.56 8.09 -10.17
C ASP A 226 2.94 9.51 -9.74
N ARG A 227 4.11 9.65 -9.12
CA ARG A 227 4.57 10.90 -8.51
C ARG A 227 5.32 11.82 -9.47
N GLY A 228 5.80 11.29 -10.59
CA GLY A 228 6.61 12.03 -11.56
C GLY A 228 5.95 13.29 -12.09
N ASP A 229 6.65 13.98 -12.99
CA ASP A 229 6.18 15.26 -13.56
C ASP A 229 4.98 15.10 -14.51
N PRO A 230 4.07 16.10 -14.57
CA PRO A 230 3.02 16.14 -15.57
C PRO A 230 3.59 16.17 -17.01
N PRO A 231 2.86 15.67 -18.00
CA PRO A 231 1.44 15.29 -17.96
C PRO A 231 1.17 13.83 -17.56
N THR A 232 2.19 12.99 -17.47
CA THR A 232 2.02 11.54 -17.22
C THR A 232 2.29 11.14 -15.78
N GLY A 233 2.91 11.99 -14.99
CA GLY A 233 3.06 11.89 -13.54
C GLY A 233 2.12 12.82 -12.79
N ASN A 234 2.15 12.76 -11.47
CA ASN A 234 1.17 13.36 -10.56
C ASN A 234 -0.26 12.88 -10.85
N THR A 235 -0.39 11.58 -11.09
CA THR A 235 -1.61 10.94 -11.60
C THR A 235 -1.98 9.69 -10.80
N VAL A 236 -3.24 9.25 -10.94
CA VAL A 236 -3.64 7.86 -10.69
C VAL A 236 -3.90 7.21 -12.03
N ASN A 237 -3.35 6.03 -12.20
CA ASN A 237 -3.48 5.22 -13.39
C ASN A 237 -4.19 3.92 -13.06
N ARG A 238 -4.80 3.28 -14.08
CA ARG A 238 -5.33 1.92 -13.95
C ARG A 238 -5.06 1.08 -15.19
N ALA A 239 -5.06 -0.24 -15.02
CA ALA A 239 -4.99 -1.21 -16.12
C ALA A 239 -5.58 -2.54 -15.70
N PHE A 240 -6.13 -3.31 -16.67
CA PHE A 240 -6.55 -4.69 -16.45
C PHE A 240 -5.32 -5.60 -16.33
N VAL A 241 -5.28 -6.48 -15.31
CA VAL A 241 -4.13 -7.37 -15.08
C VAL A 241 -4.16 -8.64 -15.91
N ASP A 242 -5.31 -9.00 -16.50
CA ASP A 242 -5.51 -10.20 -17.31
C ASP A 242 -5.31 -9.94 -18.80
N GLU A 243 -5.21 -8.69 -19.21
CA GLU A 243 -4.89 -8.29 -20.56
C GLU A 243 -3.39 -8.01 -20.70
N LYS A 244 -2.87 -8.13 -21.93
CA LYS A 244 -1.50 -7.65 -22.18
C LYS A 244 -1.47 -6.16 -21.90
N PRO A 245 -0.47 -5.66 -21.14
CA PRO A 245 -0.40 -4.26 -20.72
C PRO A 245 -0.10 -3.33 -21.90
N ASN A 246 -1.08 -3.12 -22.79
CA ASN A 246 -0.92 -2.25 -23.96
C ASN A 246 -1.49 -0.85 -23.75
N ALA A 247 -2.29 -0.62 -22.72
CA ALA A 247 -2.86 0.68 -22.42
C ALA A 247 -3.07 0.83 -20.91
N ARG A 248 -2.37 1.78 -20.31
CA ARG A 248 -2.78 2.35 -19.04
C ARG A 248 -3.76 3.49 -19.30
N GLU A 249 -4.69 3.67 -18.40
CA GLU A 249 -5.60 4.79 -18.39
C GLU A 249 -5.27 5.72 -17.20
N ILE A 250 -5.10 7.01 -17.45
CA ILE A 250 -5.02 8.01 -16.38
C ILE A 250 -6.45 8.33 -15.96
N VAL A 251 -6.81 7.98 -14.72
CA VAL A 251 -8.15 8.22 -14.17
C VAL A 251 -8.22 9.43 -13.23
N PHE A 252 -7.07 9.85 -12.71
CA PHE A 252 -6.96 11.05 -11.89
C PHE A 252 -5.66 11.79 -12.21
N ASP A 253 -5.69 13.11 -12.18
CA ASP A 253 -4.58 13.99 -12.50
C ASP A 253 -4.49 15.15 -11.50
N HIS A 254 -3.41 15.94 -11.58
CA HIS A 254 -3.17 17.11 -10.73
C HIS A 254 -2.98 16.78 -9.23
N LEU A 255 -2.45 15.59 -8.89
CA LEU A 255 -1.87 15.38 -7.58
C LEU A 255 -0.62 16.25 -7.42
N MET A 256 -0.19 16.48 -6.19
CA MET A 256 1.06 17.18 -5.87
C MET A 256 2.02 16.21 -5.16
N GLU A 257 2.77 15.47 -5.97
CA GLU A 257 3.53 14.30 -5.54
C GLU A 257 2.61 13.22 -4.92
N GLY A 258 1.81 12.56 -5.79
CA GLY A 258 0.88 11.50 -5.37
C GLY A 258 1.60 10.32 -4.73
N ILE A 259 1.15 9.89 -3.53
CA ILE A 259 1.78 8.83 -2.76
C ILE A 259 0.81 7.65 -2.57
N GLY A 260 -0.11 7.72 -1.64
CA GLY A 260 -0.96 6.60 -1.24
C GLY A 260 -2.24 6.50 -2.08
N ILE A 261 -2.74 5.28 -2.23
CA ILE A 261 -4.05 4.99 -2.81
C ILE A 261 -4.76 3.91 -2.00
N ALA A 262 -6.06 4.06 -1.79
CA ALA A 262 -6.94 3.06 -1.19
C ALA A 262 -8.23 2.92 -1.98
N LEU A 263 -8.75 1.70 -2.08
CA LEU A 263 -9.98 1.40 -2.83
C LEU A 263 -11.11 1.00 -1.88
N ASP A 264 -12.29 1.57 -2.10
CA ASP A 264 -13.58 1.06 -1.67
C ASP A 264 -14.29 0.52 -2.92
N VAL A 265 -14.01 -0.71 -3.27
CA VAL A 265 -14.56 -1.35 -4.49
C VAL A 265 -16.09 -1.46 -4.39
N ALA A 266 -16.61 -1.79 -3.23
CA ALA A 266 -18.05 -1.94 -3.01
C ALA A 266 -18.80 -0.60 -3.13
N GLY A 267 -18.20 0.48 -2.68
CA GLY A 267 -18.73 1.84 -2.78
C GLY A 267 -18.37 2.56 -4.08
N ASP A 268 -17.63 1.90 -4.99
CA ASP A 268 -17.14 2.47 -6.25
C ASP A 268 -16.35 3.77 -6.01
N ARG A 269 -15.40 3.73 -5.06
CA ARG A 269 -14.58 4.89 -4.68
C ARG A 269 -13.11 4.54 -4.55
N MET A 270 -12.26 5.51 -4.86
CA MET A 270 -10.86 5.52 -4.53
C MET A 270 -10.51 6.77 -3.72
N PHE A 271 -9.51 6.65 -2.86
CA PHE A 271 -8.98 7.72 -2.02
C PHE A 271 -7.48 7.83 -2.24
N MET A 272 -6.96 9.04 -2.35
CA MET A 272 -5.56 9.30 -2.62
C MET A 272 -4.99 10.35 -1.67
N THR A 273 -3.70 10.22 -1.39
CA THR A 273 -2.91 11.21 -0.67
C THR A 273 -1.81 11.78 -1.56
N ASP A 274 -1.41 13.00 -1.27
CA ASP A 274 -0.22 13.59 -1.86
C ASP A 274 0.72 14.18 -0.80
N PHE A 275 1.95 14.42 -1.20
CA PHE A 275 2.99 14.92 -0.31
C PHE A 275 2.81 16.41 0.05
N ALA A 276 1.94 17.13 -0.67
CA ALA A 276 1.54 18.49 -0.31
C ALA A 276 0.45 18.56 0.78
N GLY A 277 -0.03 17.41 1.25
CA GLY A 277 -0.94 17.32 2.39
C GLY A 277 -2.41 17.35 2.03
N SER A 278 -2.76 16.84 0.87
CA SER A 278 -4.15 16.73 0.44
C SER A 278 -4.65 15.29 0.47
N VAL A 279 -5.95 15.12 0.77
CA VAL A 279 -6.67 13.87 0.58
C VAL A 279 -7.77 14.08 -0.46
N TYR A 280 -7.75 13.22 -1.45
CA TYR A 280 -8.70 13.26 -2.56
C TYR A 280 -9.60 12.03 -2.58
N SER A 281 -10.73 12.14 -3.24
CA SER A 281 -11.55 10.99 -3.62
C SER A 281 -12.08 11.14 -5.02
N ALA A 282 -12.31 10.00 -5.69
CA ALA A 282 -13.02 9.93 -6.96
C ALA A 282 -13.75 8.58 -7.05
N ARG A 283 -14.61 8.40 -8.05
CA ARG A 283 -15.08 7.06 -8.43
C ARG A 283 -13.91 6.27 -9.04
N LEU A 284 -14.05 4.95 -9.09
CA LEU A 284 -13.02 4.07 -9.68
C LEU A 284 -12.77 4.33 -11.18
N ASP A 285 -13.71 4.96 -11.86
CA ASP A 285 -13.58 5.43 -13.25
C ASP A 285 -12.95 6.82 -13.39
N GLY A 286 -12.59 7.46 -12.26
CA GLY A 286 -12.01 8.79 -12.21
C GLY A 286 -13.02 9.94 -12.22
N SER A 287 -14.32 9.67 -12.30
CA SER A 287 -15.36 10.69 -12.19
C SER A 287 -15.57 11.16 -10.74
N GLU A 288 -16.37 12.22 -10.54
CA GLU A 288 -16.70 12.78 -9.22
C GLU A 288 -15.47 13.12 -8.36
N LYS A 289 -14.43 13.68 -8.97
CA LYS A 289 -13.20 14.11 -8.29
C LYS A 289 -13.49 15.13 -7.19
N ARG A 290 -12.93 14.91 -6.00
CA ARG A 290 -13.02 15.83 -4.86
C ARG A 290 -11.67 15.92 -4.16
N ASN A 291 -11.29 17.10 -3.71
CA ASN A 291 -10.27 17.29 -2.69
C ASN A 291 -11.01 17.75 -1.43
N PHE A 292 -10.97 16.96 -0.37
CA PHE A 292 -11.76 17.22 0.84
C PHE A 292 -10.92 17.49 2.10
N LEU A 293 -9.60 17.26 2.07
CA LEU A 293 -8.66 17.70 3.08
C LEU A 293 -7.45 18.37 2.45
N PHE A 294 -6.96 19.44 3.06
CA PHE A 294 -5.84 20.25 2.57
C PHE A 294 -4.87 20.58 3.71
N GLY A 295 -3.60 20.74 3.38
CA GLY A 295 -2.59 21.28 4.30
C GLY A 295 -2.38 20.40 5.54
N GLN A 296 -2.47 19.09 5.38
CA GLN A 296 -2.38 18.13 6.48
C GLN A 296 -0.93 17.69 6.79
N GLY A 297 0.08 18.40 6.31
CA GLY A 297 1.49 18.00 6.40
C GLY A 297 1.91 17.19 5.18
N ASN A 298 2.93 16.35 5.30
CA ASN A 298 3.37 15.48 4.20
C ASN A 298 2.67 14.12 4.32
N LEU A 299 1.62 13.90 3.52
CA LEU A 299 0.87 12.65 3.60
C LEU A 299 1.57 11.55 2.79
N THR A 300 1.48 10.31 3.29
CA THR A 300 2.04 9.11 2.67
C THR A 300 0.94 8.06 2.48
N GLY A 301 1.00 6.91 3.14
CA GLY A 301 0.02 5.84 2.97
C GLY A 301 -1.39 6.22 3.43
N ILE A 302 -2.36 5.58 2.82
CA ILE A 302 -3.77 5.66 3.16
C ILE A 302 -4.40 4.28 3.06
N ALA A 303 -5.32 3.95 3.98
CA ALA A 303 -6.14 2.75 3.89
C ALA A 303 -7.61 3.10 4.14
N TYR A 304 -8.50 2.40 3.47
CA TYR A 304 -9.94 2.45 3.70
C TYR A 304 -10.41 1.18 4.39
N ALA A 305 -11.29 1.32 5.37
CA ALA A 305 -11.93 0.18 6.03
C ALA A 305 -13.36 0.54 6.48
N GLU A 306 -14.26 -0.42 6.40
CA GLU A 306 -15.56 -0.35 7.05
C GLU A 306 -15.43 -0.85 8.49
N ILE A 307 -15.56 0.05 9.46
CA ILE A 307 -15.50 -0.27 10.89
C ILE A 307 -16.88 -0.23 11.51
N SER A 308 -17.11 -1.07 12.52
CA SER A 308 -18.35 -1.01 13.30
C SER A 308 -18.44 0.32 14.04
N SER A 309 -19.58 1.02 13.94
CA SER A 309 -19.81 2.21 14.76
C SER A 309 -19.70 1.82 16.24
N LYS A 310 -18.91 2.55 17.02
CA LYS A 310 -18.98 2.45 18.49
C LYS A 310 -20.41 2.87 18.88
N GLU A 311 -21.18 1.95 19.49
CA GLU A 311 -22.41 2.35 20.17
C GLU A 311 -22.01 3.32 21.30
N ASN A 312 -22.47 4.59 21.19
CA ASN A 312 -22.33 5.59 22.25
C ASN A 312 -23.29 5.31 23.39
#